data_28c86c42d292734c88fdfe25e55ccea2
#
_entry.id   28c86c42d292734c88fdfe25e55ccea2
#
_cell.length_a   1.000
_cell.length_b   1.000
_cell.length_c   1.000
_cell.angle_alpha   90.00
_cell.angle_beta   90.00
_cell.angle_gamma   90.00
#
_symmetry.space_group_name_H-M   'P 1'
#
loop_
_entity.id
_entity.type
_entity.pdbx_description
1 polymer ?
#
loop_
_entity_poly.entity_id
_entity_poly.type
_entity_poly.pdbx_seq_one_letter_code
_entity_poly.pdbx_strand_id
1 'polypeptide(L)'
;MSKLTAGRRNLLKAGAASLFLAGMPISGFTKGKPRGSISVIILEGGMDGLAAIPPIGDADLMRMRQAISPESYLPLNDFFGLHPSLQFYAQLMARGQASAVHATAFPYTKRSHFEGQNMIEGGGL
;
A
#
# COMPACT_ATOMS: atom_id res chain seq x y z
N MET A 1 49.97 -25.25 2.59
CA MET A 1 49.09 -24.07 2.82
C MET A 1 49.29 -23.08 1.68
N SER A 2 48.40 -23.11 0.69
CA SER A 2 48.47 -22.23 -0.50
C SER A 2 47.85 -20.88 -0.17
N LYS A 3 48.62 -19.81 -0.24
CA LYS A 3 48.13 -18.43 -0.09
C LYS A 3 47.40 -18.03 -1.37
N LEU A 4 46.08 -17.93 -1.32
CA LEU A 4 45.27 -17.35 -2.37
C LEU A 4 45.53 -15.82 -2.41
N THR A 5 46.48 -15.38 -3.24
CA THR A 5 46.64 -13.98 -3.60
C THR A 5 45.55 -13.60 -4.62
N ALA A 6 44.41 -13.18 -4.15
CA ALA A 6 43.40 -12.61 -5.00
C ALA A 6 43.91 -11.24 -5.50
N GLY A 7 44.33 -11.18 -6.77
CA GLY A 7 44.79 -9.93 -7.37
C GLY A 7 43.69 -8.86 -7.36
N ARG A 8 44.08 -7.58 -7.15
CA ARG A 8 43.17 -6.38 -7.16
C ARG A 8 42.19 -6.41 -8.33
N ARG A 9 42.59 -6.94 -9.48
CA ARG A 9 41.78 -7.06 -10.69
C ARG A 9 40.60 -8.06 -10.52
N ASN A 10 40.78 -9.13 -9.74
CA ASN A 10 39.76 -10.13 -9.46
C ASN A 10 38.77 -9.59 -8.40
N LEU A 11 39.24 -8.78 -7.46
CA LEU A 11 38.40 -8.09 -6.48
C LEU A 11 37.48 -7.06 -7.16
N LEU A 12 38.01 -6.29 -8.11
CA LEU A 12 37.24 -5.33 -8.90
C LEU A 12 36.20 -6.01 -9.79
N LYS A 13 36.54 -7.15 -10.39
CA LYS A 13 35.58 -7.95 -11.17
C LYS A 13 34.46 -8.54 -10.30
N ALA A 14 34.78 -9.01 -9.10
CA ALA A 14 33.80 -9.50 -8.14
C ALA A 14 32.92 -8.37 -7.61
N GLY A 15 33.47 -7.18 -7.34
CA GLY A 15 32.72 -5.99 -6.95
C GLY A 15 31.80 -5.47 -8.04
N ALA A 16 32.22 -5.45 -9.30
CA ALA A 16 31.36 -5.07 -10.42
C ALA A 16 30.22 -6.07 -10.65
N ALA A 17 30.48 -7.37 -10.48
CA ALA A 17 29.44 -8.40 -10.57
C ALA A 17 28.40 -8.28 -9.46
N SER A 18 28.80 -7.91 -8.24
CA SER A 18 27.86 -7.74 -7.11
C SER A 18 26.97 -6.48 -7.28
N LEU A 19 27.49 -5.38 -7.87
CA LEU A 19 26.71 -4.22 -8.21
C LEU A 19 25.69 -4.47 -9.33
N PHE A 20 26.05 -5.34 -10.29
CA PHE A 20 25.14 -5.73 -11.36
C PHE A 20 24.01 -6.63 -10.84
N LEU A 21 24.29 -7.49 -9.87
CA LEU A 21 23.28 -8.36 -9.21
C LEU A 21 22.32 -7.57 -8.33
N ALA A 22 22.75 -6.48 -7.71
CA ALA A 22 21.89 -5.63 -6.88
C ALA A 22 20.84 -4.85 -7.70
N GLY A 23 21.06 -4.65 -9.00
CA GLY A 23 20.11 -4.00 -9.90
C GLY A 23 19.18 -4.97 -10.66
N MET A 24 19.39 -6.29 -10.55
CA MET A 24 18.51 -7.26 -11.18
C MET A 24 17.38 -7.68 -10.26
N PRO A 25 16.12 -7.73 -10.75
CA PRO A 25 15.03 -8.25 -9.95
C PRO A 25 15.34 -9.69 -9.54
N ILE A 26 15.29 -9.96 -8.24
CA ILE A 26 15.60 -11.27 -7.63
C ILE A 26 14.79 -12.42 -8.26
N SER A 27 13.65 -12.10 -8.86
CA SER A 27 12.79 -13.04 -9.58
C SER A 27 13.49 -13.81 -10.72
N GLY A 28 14.61 -13.30 -11.26
CA GLY A 28 15.37 -13.98 -12.31
C GLY A 28 16.17 -15.22 -11.82
N PHE A 29 16.31 -15.42 -10.52
CA PHE A 29 17.12 -16.51 -9.94
C PHE A 29 16.29 -17.65 -9.35
N THR A 30 14.98 -17.53 -9.28
CA THR A 30 14.11 -18.58 -8.73
C THR A 30 13.57 -19.46 -9.85
N LYS A 31 14.05 -20.70 -9.95
CA LYS A 31 13.46 -21.78 -10.79
C LYS A 31 12.16 -22.30 -10.14
N GLY A 32 11.23 -21.44 -9.80
CA GLY A 32 9.93 -21.81 -9.24
C GLY A 32 8.79 -21.33 -10.14
N LYS A 33 7.62 -21.96 -10.04
CA LYS A 33 6.40 -21.36 -10.59
C LYS A 33 6.29 -19.92 -10.06
N PRO A 34 5.93 -18.93 -10.90
CA PRO A 34 5.79 -17.57 -10.44
C PRO A 34 4.83 -17.54 -9.25
N ARG A 35 5.36 -17.23 -8.07
CA ARG A 35 4.54 -16.93 -6.90
C ARG A 35 4.01 -15.52 -7.10
N GLY A 36 2.75 -15.31 -6.75
CA GLY A 36 2.17 -13.97 -6.81
C GLY A 36 3.04 -12.97 -6.03
N SER A 37 3.08 -11.73 -6.48
CA SER A 37 3.72 -10.63 -5.77
C SER A 37 2.67 -9.84 -4.99
N ILE A 38 3.07 -9.30 -3.83
CA ILE A 38 2.27 -8.37 -3.05
C ILE A 38 2.95 -7.01 -3.16
N SER A 39 2.18 -5.99 -3.53
CA SER A 39 2.62 -4.60 -3.50
C SER A 39 1.83 -3.87 -2.41
N VAL A 40 2.54 -3.19 -1.52
CA VAL A 40 1.95 -2.33 -0.49
C VAL A 40 2.11 -0.88 -0.92
N ILE A 41 1.02 -0.14 -0.95
CA ILE A 41 1.02 1.29 -1.29
C ILE A 41 0.53 2.05 -0.07
N ILE A 42 1.38 2.92 0.48
CA ILE A 42 1.06 3.81 1.59
C ILE A 42 0.78 5.20 1.01
N LEU A 43 -0.38 5.76 1.33
CA LEU A 43 -0.80 7.09 0.85
C LEU A 43 -0.42 8.14 1.89
N GLU A 44 0.80 8.65 1.80
CA GLU A 44 1.36 9.63 2.75
C GLU A 44 0.61 10.97 2.76
N GLY A 45 0.04 11.37 1.64
CA GLY A 45 -0.77 12.59 1.52
C GLY A 45 -2.11 12.53 2.25
N GLY A 46 -2.45 11.37 2.75
CA GLY A 46 -3.67 11.12 3.50
C GLY A 46 -4.91 11.05 2.60
N MET A 47 -5.44 9.86 2.41
CA MET A 47 -6.79 9.68 1.89
C MET A 47 -7.75 9.54 3.08
N ASP A 48 -8.75 10.42 3.18
CA ASP A 48 -9.81 10.27 4.19
C ASP A 48 -10.67 9.05 3.85
N GLY A 49 -10.56 7.99 4.66
CA GLY A 49 -11.30 6.75 4.47
C GLY A 49 -12.83 6.94 4.53
N LEU A 50 -13.29 7.86 5.37
CA LEU A 50 -14.72 8.20 5.47
C LEU A 50 -15.22 9.01 4.26
N ALA A 51 -14.34 9.69 3.53
CA ALA A 51 -14.70 10.33 2.27
C ALA A 51 -14.61 9.35 1.09
N ALA A 52 -13.64 8.45 1.10
CA ALA A 52 -13.43 7.46 0.04
C ALA A 52 -14.52 6.40 -0.01
N ILE A 53 -14.83 5.80 1.14
CA ILE A 53 -15.84 4.72 1.27
C ILE A 53 -16.71 5.01 2.50
N PRO A 54 -17.60 6.01 2.43
CA PRO A 54 -18.41 6.40 3.57
C PRO A 54 -19.50 5.39 3.89
N PRO A 55 -19.84 5.21 5.17
CA PRO A 55 -21.04 4.50 5.61
C PRO A 55 -22.26 5.41 5.38
N ILE A 56 -22.76 5.49 4.16
CA ILE A 56 -23.87 6.36 3.76
C ILE A 56 -25.19 6.01 4.45
N GLY A 57 -25.31 4.79 4.98
CA GLY A 57 -26.43 4.38 5.80
C GLY A 57 -26.39 4.90 7.24
N ASP A 58 -25.30 5.54 7.66
CA ASP A 58 -25.15 6.16 8.96
C ASP A 58 -25.64 7.62 8.92
N ALA A 59 -26.78 7.88 9.53
CA ALA A 59 -27.41 9.22 9.55
C ALA A 59 -26.54 10.27 10.26
N ASP A 60 -25.77 9.88 11.28
CA ASP A 60 -24.89 10.80 12.00
C ASP A 60 -23.69 11.22 11.15
N LEU A 61 -23.08 10.29 10.41
CA LEU A 61 -22.01 10.62 9.49
C LEU A 61 -22.47 11.66 8.46
N MET A 62 -23.59 11.40 7.81
CA MET A 62 -24.12 12.29 6.76
C MET A 62 -24.45 13.68 7.32
N ARG A 63 -25.03 13.75 8.52
CA ARG A 63 -25.32 15.01 9.20
C ARG A 63 -24.04 15.80 9.52
N MET A 64 -22.99 15.14 10.00
CA MET A 64 -21.76 15.78 10.43
C MET A 64 -20.84 16.20 9.27
N ARG A 65 -20.95 15.53 8.12
CA ARG A 65 -20.03 15.72 6.98
C ARG A 65 -20.69 16.28 5.73
N GLN A 66 -21.91 16.75 5.80
CA GLN A 66 -22.67 17.25 4.66
C GLN A 66 -21.88 18.28 3.83
N ALA A 67 -21.16 19.21 4.48
CA ALA A 67 -20.42 20.28 3.82
C ALA A 67 -19.24 19.82 2.97
N ILE A 68 -18.73 18.58 3.18
CA ILE A 68 -17.56 18.02 2.49
C ILE A 68 -17.91 16.74 1.72
N SER A 69 -19.17 16.36 1.73
CA SER A 69 -19.66 15.18 1.01
C SER A 69 -19.99 15.54 -0.43
N PRO A 70 -19.71 14.68 -1.42
CA PRO A 70 -20.16 14.88 -2.79
C PRO A 70 -21.71 14.79 -2.87
N GLU A 71 -22.28 15.32 -3.93
CA GLU A 71 -23.74 15.30 -4.17
C GLU A 71 -24.30 13.86 -4.27
N SER A 72 -23.49 12.93 -4.73
CA SER A 72 -23.88 11.53 -4.87
C SER A 72 -22.70 10.59 -4.63
N TYR A 73 -22.99 9.35 -4.29
CA TYR A 73 -22.03 8.28 -4.13
C TYR A 73 -22.32 7.13 -5.10
N LEU A 74 -21.29 6.38 -5.48
CA LEU A 74 -21.46 5.13 -6.18
C LEU A 74 -21.94 4.07 -5.16
N PRO A 75 -23.03 3.35 -5.40
CA PRO A 75 -23.52 2.36 -4.45
C PRO A 75 -22.54 1.19 -4.34
N LEU A 76 -22.20 0.80 -3.12
CA LEU A 76 -21.42 -0.39 -2.84
C LEU A 76 -22.30 -1.49 -2.26
N ASN A 77 -23.13 -1.14 -1.30
CA ASN A 77 -24.17 -1.96 -0.71
C ASN A 77 -25.20 -1.04 0.00
N ASP A 78 -26.12 -1.61 0.77
CA ASP A 78 -27.17 -0.85 1.45
C ASP A 78 -26.66 0.13 2.51
N PHE A 79 -25.42 -0.03 2.98
CA PHE A 79 -24.83 0.78 4.04
C PHE A 79 -23.63 1.62 3.60
N PHE A 80 -22.79 1.13 2.67
CA PHE A 80 -21.61 1.82 2.20
C PHE A 80 -21.75 2.33 0.77
N GLY A 81 -21.18 3.50 0.51
CA GLY A 81 -20.98 4.05 -0.82
C GLY A 81 -19.50 4.23 -1.14
N LEU A 82 -19.22 4.56 -2.38
CA LEU A 82 -17.88 4.93 -2.86
C LEU A 82 -17.90 6.37 -3.36
N HIS A 83 -16.81 7.09 -3.10
CA HIS A 83 -16.63 8.41 -3.70
C HIS A 83 -16.69 8.32 -5.22
N PRO A 84 -17.31 9.28 -5.93
CA PRO A 84 -17.46 9.25 -7.40
C PRO A 84 -16.14 9.07 -8.16
N SER A 85 -15.02 9.56 -7.62
CA SER A 85 -13.69 9.37 -8.21
C SER A 85 -13.18 7.93 -8.17
N LEU A 86 -13.82 7.03 -7.44
CA LEU A 86 -13.42 5.62 -7.29
C LEU A 86 -14.14 4.67 -8.25
N GLN A 87 -14.56 5.13 -9.42
CA GLN A 87 -15.27 4.32 -10.41
C GLN A 87 -14.50 3.03 -10.80
N PHE A 88 -13.19 3.16 -11.00
CA PHE A 88 -12.38 1.99 -11.35
C PHE A 88 -12.34 0.98 -10.20
N TYR A 89 -12.25 1.46 -8.96
CA TYR A 89 -12.28 0.61 -7.77
C TYR A 89 -13.63 -0.10 -7.63
N ALA A 90 -14.75 0.59 -7.89
CA ALA A 90 -16.07 -0.01 -7.91
C ALA A 90 -16.17 -1.17 -8.91
N GLN A 91 -15.58 -1.02 -10.09
CA GLN A 91 -15.53 -2.09 -11.09
C GLN A 91 -14.71 -3.31 -10.62
N LEU A 92 -13.59 -3.07 -9.93
CA LEU A 92 -12.78 -4.15 -9.35
C LEU A 92 -13.54 -4.89 -8.24
N MET A 93 -14.25 -4.17 -7.39
CA MET A 93 -15.07 -4.76 -6.33
C MET A 93 -16.21 -5.60 -6.90
N ALA A 94 -16.91 -5.11 -7.91
CA ALA A 94 -17.96 -5.84 -8.60
C ALA A 94 -17.48 -7.16 -9.24
N ARG A 95 -16.19 -7.22 -9.60
CA ARG A 95 -15.53 -8.44 -10.13
C ARG A 95 -14.92 -9.33 -9.04
N GLY A 96 -15.05 -8.98 -7.75
CA GLY A 96 -14.39 -9.68 -6.66
C GLY A 96 -12.86 -9.55 -6.65
N GLN A 97 -12.32 -8.54 -7.33
CA GLN A 97 -10.88 -8.28 -7.46
C GLN A 97 -10.37 -7.24 -6.47
N ALA A 98 -11.26 -6.58 -5.74
CA ALA A 98 -10.95 -5.62 -4.69
C ALA A 98 -11.90 -5.80 -3.51
N SER A 99 -11.42 -5.39 -2.33
CA SER A 99 -12.22 -5.32 -1.11
C SER A 99 -11.76 -4.15 -0.26
N ALA A 100 -12.59 -3.72 0.68
CA ALA A 100 -12.24 -2.70 1.66
C ALA A 100 -12.38 -3.27 3.07
N VAL A 101 -11.46 -2.89 3.94
CA VAL A 101 -11.53 -3.19 5.37
C VAL A 101 -11.79 -1.89 6.10
N HIS A 102 -12.94 -1.79 6.74
CA HIS A 102 -13.38 -0.60 7.47
C HIS A 102 -12.95 -0.63 8.93
N ALA A 103 -13.02 0.52 9.58
CA ALA A 103 -12.77 0.69 11.01
C ALA A 103 -11.40 0.13 11.45
N THR A 104 -10.40 0.24 10.58
CA THR A 104 -9.02 -0.12 10.90
C THR A 104 -8.29 1.05 11.53
N ALA A 105 -7.52 0.80 12.57
CA ALA A 105 -6.65 1.77 13.20
C ALA A 105 -5.37 1.09 13.66
N PHE A 106 -4.30 1.87 13.77
CA PHE A 106 -3.06 1.45 14.41
C PHE A 106 -2.91 2.14 15.77
N PRO A 107 -2.15 1.57 16.71
CA PRO A 107 -2.11 2.04 18.11
C PRO A 107 -1.26 3.31 18.26
N TYR A 108 -1.62 4.37 17.57
CA TYR A 108 -0.96 5.68 17.66
C TYR A 108 -1.97 6.75 18.03
N THR A 109 -1.80 7.37 19.19
CA THR A 109 -2.73 8.36 19.76
C THR A 109 -2.16 9.77 19.83
N LYS A 110 -0.90 9.97 19.42
CA LYS A 110 -0.28 11.30 19.37
C LYS A 110 -0.73 12.05 18.11
N ARG A 111 -0.42 13.34 18.03
CA ARG A 111 -0.90 14.21 16.95
C ARG A 111 0.14 14.47 15.84
N SER A 112 1.29 13.76 15.85
CA SER A 112 2.32 13.93 14.83
C SER A 112 2.01 13.08 13.61
N HIS A 113 1.70 13.71 12.49
CA HIS A 113 1.46 13.04 11.21
C HIS A 113 2.66 12.21 10.76
N PHE A 114 3.86 12.79 10.83
CA PHE A 114 5.09 12.10 10.41
C PHE A 114 5.44 10.90 11.30
N GLU A 115 5.25 11.01 12.61
CA GLU A 115 5.48 9.89 13.53
C GLU A 115 4.49 8.75 13.26
N GLY A 116 3.23 9.08 12.96
CA GLY A 116 2.22 8.11 12.57
C GLY A 116 2.57 7.39 11.27
N GLN A 117 3.05 8.11 10.26
CA GLN A 117 3.53 7.52 9.00
C GLN A 117 4.70 6.55 9.25
N ASN A 118 5.72 7.00 9.98
CA ASN A 118 6.88 6.16 10.30
C ASN A 118 6.49 4.87 11.04
N MET A 119 5.49 4.93 11.93
CA MET A 119 4.98 3.73 12.60
C MET A 119 4.31 2.76 11.63
N ILE A 120 3.51 3.27 10.69
CA ILE A 120 2.87 2.41 9.68
C ILE A 120 3.92 1.76 8.78
N GLU A 121 4.90 2.53 8.30
CA GLU A 121 5.99 2.06 7.44
C GLU A 121 6.91 1.06 8.15
N GLY A 122 7.17 1.29 9.44
CA GLY A 122 7.94 0.41 10.31
C GLY A 122 7.20 -0.85 10.77
N GLY A 123 5.94 -1.05 10.36
CA GLY A 123 5.14 -2.20 10.76
C GLY A 123 4.54 -2.08 12.16
N GLY A 124 4.43 -0.87 12.70
CA GLY A 124 3.78 -0.61 13.99
C GLY A 124 4.66 -0.86 15.23
N LEU A 125 5.98 -0.97 15.05
CA LEU A 125 6.98 -1.15 16.11
C LEU A 125 7.66 0.16 16.46
#